data_a7402877596b1a7e1da79a1ca5a9e0ba
#
_entry.id   a7402877596b1a7e1da79a1ca5a9e0ba
#
_cell.length_a   1.000
_cell.length_b   1.000
_cell.length_c   1.000
_cell.angle_alpha   90.00
_cell.angle_beta   90.00
_cell.angle_gamma   90.00
#
_symmetry.space_group_name_H-M   'P 1'
#
loop_
_entity.id
_entity.type
_entity.pdbx_description
1 polymer ?
#
loop_
_entity_poly.entity_id
_entity_poly.type
_entity_poly.pdbx_seq_one_letter_code
_entity_poly.pdbx_strand_id
1 'polypeptide(L)'
;MDVDYQLAFNLAPVGLCLSRNRAIVACNQQLCEMFGASRELLIGQSFQVLYPSADEYERLGARMAPILNARGHYADDRIMKRANGEVFWCHVTGRALNRAAPHEAGIWAFEDLSAQRP
;
A
#
# COMPACT_ATOMS: atom_id res chain seq x y z
N MET A 1 8.13 -22.44 10.37
CA MET A 1 8.57 -21.48 9.35
C MET A 1 7.46 -20.54 8.95
N ASP A 2 6.33 -21.08 8.47
CA ASP A 2 5.22 -20.26 8.02
C ASP A 2 4.63 -19.38 9.13
N VAL A 3 4.57 -19.93 10.35
CA VAL A 3 4.07 -19.18 11.52
C VAL A 3 4.92 -17.96 11.79
N ASP A 4 6.24 -18.09 11.67
CA ASP A 4 7.16 -16.99 11.93
C ASP A 4 7.02 -15.88 10.88
N TYR A 5 6.83 -16.22 9.61
CA TYR A 5 6.63 -15.24 8.56
C TYR A 5 5.30 -14.52 8.72
N GLN A 6 4.23 -15.24 9.05
CA GLN A 6 2.94 -14.63 9.31
C GLN A 6 3.00 -13.69 10.50
N LEU A 7 3.67 -14.10 11.56
CA LEU A 7 3.82 -13.29 12.75
C LEU A 7 4.62 -12.02 12.44
N ALA A 8 5.74 -12.16 11.71
CA ALA A 8 6.56 -11.02 11.31
C ALA A 8 5.76 -10.04 10.44
N PHE A 9 4.99 -10.55 9.48
CA PHE A 9 4.15 -9.74 8.62
C PHE A 9 3.12 -8.97 9.46
N ASN A 10 2.42 -9.67 10.35
CA ASN A 10 1.35 -9.06 11.14
C ASN A 10 1.85 -8.06 12.18
N LEU A 11 3.04 -8.26 12.71
CA LEU A 11 3.59 -7.41 13.79
C LEU A 11 4.60 -6.38 13.28
N ALA A 12 4.85 -6.32 11.99
CA ALA A 12 5.79 -5.33 11.44
C ALA A 12 5.35 -3.92 11.81
N PRO A 13 6.31 -3.02 12.15
CA PRO A 13 5.99 -1.66 12.59
C PRO A 13 5.56 -0.74 11.46
N VAL A 14 5.59 -1.20 10.22
CA VAL A 14 5.08 -0.47 9.05
C VAL A 14 3.85 -1.19 8.52
N GLY A 15 2.98 -0.46 7.83
CA GLY A 15 1.84 -1.08 7.16
C GLY A 15 2.32 -1.87 5.96
N LEU A 16 1.97 -3.15 5.88
CA LEU A 16 2.35 -4.01 4.75
C LEU A 16 1.11 -4.50 4.03
N CYS A 17 1.22 -4.57 2.71
CA CYS A 17 0.14 -5.02 1.85
C CYS A 17 0.70 -5.81 0.68
N LEU A 18 0.02 -6.90 0.33
CA LEU A 18 0.25 -7.62 -0.91
C LEU A 18 -0.89 -7.29 -1.85
N SER A 19 -0.58 -7.07 -3.13
CA SER A 19 -1.58 -6.73 -4.13
C SER A 19 -1.54 -7.67 -5.31
N ARG A 20 -2.69 -7.83 -5.97
CA ARG A 20 -2.82 -8.47 -7.28
C ARG A 20 -3.74 -7.60 -8.13
N ASN A 21 -3.26 -7.22 -9.31
CA ASN A 21 -4.01 -6.38 -10.23
C ASN A 21 -4.56 -5.13 -9.53
N ARG A 22 -3.74 -4.54 -8.65
CA ARG A 22 -4.03 -3.34 -7.88
C ARG A 22 -5.18 -3.50 -6.88
N ALA A 23 -5.46 -4.74 -6.47
CA ALA A 23 -6.40 -5.04 -5.41
C ALA A 23 -5.65 -5.59 -4.19
N ILE A 24 -6.16 -5.31 -3.01
CA ILE A 24 -5.55 -5.74 -1.75
C ILE A 24 -5.88 -7.22 -1.52
N VAL A 25 -4.86 -8.06 -1.47
CA VAL A 25 -5.06 -9.50 -1.20
C VAL A 25 -4.61 -9.90 0.19
N ALA A 26 -3.71 -9.13 0.81
CA ALA A 26 -3.31 -9.33 2.20
C ALA A 26 -2.83 -8.01 2.77
N CYS A 27 -3.09 -7.78 4.04
CA CYS A 27 -2.61 -6.61 4.76
C CYS A 27 -2.37 -6.98 6.22
N ASN A 28 -1.41 -6.29 6.84
CA ASN A 28 -1.09 -6.55 8.23
C ASN A 28 -1.90 -5.64 9.19
N GLN A 29 -1.72 -5.87 10.48
CA GLN A 29 -2.43 -5.12 11.51
C GLN A 29 -2.11 -3.63 11.45
N GLN A 30 -0.85 -3.28 11.24
CA GLN A 30 -0.43 -1.88 11.19
C GLN A 30 -1.12 -1.12 10.05
N LEU A 31 -1.30 -1.76 8.89
CA LEU A 31 -2.03 -1.15 7.79
C LEU A 31 -3.48 -0.85 8.19
N CYS A 32 -4.13 -1.82 8.82
CA CYS A 32 -5.51 -1.65 9.27
C CYS A 32 -5.64 -0.49 10.27
N GLU A 33 -4.72 -0.41 11.22
CA GLU A 33 -4.72 0.67 12.21
C GLU A 33 -4.47 2.03 11.54
N MET A 34 -3.52 2.09 10.62
CA MET A 34 -3.17 3.33 9.90
C MET A 34 -4.35 3.89 9.12
N PHE A 35 -5.07 3.02 8.42
CA PHE A 35 -6.19 3.46 7.58
C PHE A 35 -7.53 3.43 8.31
N GLY A 36 -7.57 2.92 9.54
CA GLY A 36 -8.79 2.90 10.34
C GLY A 36 -9.86 1.98 9.75
N ALA A 37 -9.46 0.85 9.17
CA ALA A 37 -10.37 -0.09 8.54
C ALA A 37 -9.97 -1.51 8.94
N SER A 38 -10.96 -2.39 9.07
CA SER A 38 -10.70 -3.79 9.39
C SER A 38 -10.12 -4.52 8.18
N ARG A 39 -9.44 -5.63 8.43
CA ARG A 39 -8.91 -6.48 7.36
C ARG A 39 -10.02 -6.95 6.43
N GLU A 40 -11.18 -7.32 7.00
CA GLU A 40 -12.33 -7.81 6.24
C GLU A 40 -12.85 -6.77 5.25
N LEU A 41 -12.76 -5.48 5.61
CA LEU A 41 -13.18 -4.40 4.73
C LEU A 41 -12.16 -4.11 3.64
N LEU A 42 -10.86 -4.33 3.92
CA LEU A 42 -9.80 -3.99 2.98
C LEU A 42 -9.54 -5.10 1.95
N ILE A 43 -9.57 -6.36 2.38
CA ILE A 43 -9.27 -7.49 1.49
C ILE A 43 -10.26 -7.52 0.33
N GLY A 44 -9.74 -7.60 -0.88
CA GLY A 44 -10.53 -7.62 -2.10
C GLY A 44 -10.82 -6.24 -2.69
N GLN A 45 -10.54 -5.17 -1.95
CA GLN A 45 -10.78 -3.82 -2.42
C GLN A 45 -9.65 -3.35 -3.35
N SER A 46 -10.00 -2.50 -4.31
CA SER A 46 -9.01 -1.78 -5.09
C SER A 46 -8.23 -0.85 -4.17
N PHE A 47 -6.95 -0.64 -4.47
CA PHE A 47 -6.14 0.38 -3.78
C PHE A 47 -6.78 1.76 -3.82
N GLN A 48 -7.68 2.01 -4.76
CA GLN A 48 -8.34 3.31 -4.90
C GLN A 48 -8.97 3.78 -3.59
N VAL A 49 -9.46 2.86 -2.76
CA VAL A 49 -10.11 3.21 -1.49
C VAL A 49 -9.18 3.92 -0.51
N LEU A 50 -7.87 3.78 -0.70
CA LEU A 50 -6.84 4.40 0.14
C LEU A 50 -6.38 5.77 -0.37
N TYR A 51 -6.92 6.24 -1.51
CA TYR A 51 -6.51 7.47 -2.16
C TYR A 51 -7.57 8.55 -2.01
N PRO A 52 -7.18 9.83 -2.05
CA PRO A 52 -8.14 10.93 -1.95
C PRO A 52 -9.18 10.96 -3.05
N SER A 53 -8.82 10.49 -4.26
CA SER A 53 -9.73 10.50 -5.41
C SER A 53 -9.34 9.43 -6.42
N ALA A 54 -10.26 9.11 -7.32
CA ALA A 54 -10.00 8.21 -8.43
C ALA A 54 -8.91 8.76 -9.36
N ASP A 55 -8.90 10.08 -9.57
CA ASP A 55 -7.90 10.73 -10.42
C ASP A 55 -6.50 10.59 -9.85
N GLU A 56 -6.32 10.78 -8.53
CA GLU A 56 -5.03 10.58 -7.87
C GLU A 56 -4.57 9.14 -8.00
N TYR A 57 -5.48 8.19 -7.80
CA TYR A 57 -5.17 6.77 -7.93
C TYR A 57 -4.66 6.44 -9.34
N GLU A 58 -5.37 6.91 -10.38
CA GLU A 58 -4.98 6.67 -11.76
C GLU A 58 -3.65 7.35 -12.12
N ARG A 59 -3.49 8.60 -11.69
CA ARG A 59 -2.28 9.37 -11.97
C ARG A 59 -1.05 8.71 -11.35
N LEU A 60 -1.14 8.28 -10.10
CA LEU A 60 -0.02 7.62 -9.43
C LEU A 60 0.29 6.26 -10.02
N GLY A 61 -0.75 5.50 -10.41
CA GLY A 61 -0.55 4.21 -11.06
C GLY A 61 0.19 4.35 -12.39
N ALA A 62 -0.19 5.33 -13.19
CA ALA A 62 0.46 5.61 -14.47
C ALA A 62 1.91 6.05 -14.28
N ARG A 63 2.19 6.82 -13.21
CA ARG A 63 3.54 7.26 -12.87
C ARG A 63 4.42 6.12 -12.41
N MET A 64 3.86 5.22 -11.59
CA MET A 64 4.63 4.11 -11.00
C MET A 64 4.99 3.02 -12.02
N ALA A 65 4.07 2.72 -12.95
CA ALA A 65 4.22 1.56 -13.83
C ALA A 65 5.55 1.51 -14.59
N PRO A 66 5.98 2.60 -15.28
CA PRO A 66 7.25 2.54 -16.02
C PRO A 66 8.47 2.43 -15.10
N ILE A 67 8.40 3.00 -13.90
CA ILE A 67 9.50 2.93 -12.94
C ILE A 67 9.62 1.52 -12.37
N LEU A 68 8.49 0.91 -12.00
CA LEU A 68 8.45 -0.48 -11.54
C LEU A 68 8.92 -1.44 -12.62
N ASN A 69 8.53 -1.19 -13.88
CA ASN A 69 8.98 -2.00 -15.01
C ASN A 69 10.50 -1.90 -15.20
N ALA A 70 11.05 -0.70 -15.11
CA ALA A 70 12.47 -0.47 -15.32
C ALA A 70 13.34 -0.94 -14.15
N ARG A 71 12.87 -0.72 -12.91
CA ARG A 71 13.69 -0.91 -11.70
C ARG A 71 13.20 -2.01 -10.77
N GLY A 72 11.94 -2.41 -10.87
CA GLY A 72 11.34 -3.40 -9.99
C GLY A 72 10.90 -2.86 -8.64
N HIS A 73 11.21 -1.60 -8.33
CA HIS A 73 10.82 -0.96 -7.07
C HIS A 73 10.53 0.53 -7.28
N TYR A 74 9.81 1.11 -6.33
CA TYR A 74 9.40 2.51 -6.38
C TYR A 74 9.17 3.02 -4.96
N ALA A 75 9.43 4.30 -4.71
CA ALA A 75 9.15 4.94 -3.42
C ALA A 75 8.80 6.40 -3.64
N ASP A 76 7.85 6.91 -2.86
CA ASP A 76 7.55 8.33 -2.80
C ASP A 76 6.80 8.67 -1.51
N ASP A 77 6.61 9.97 -1.29
CA ASP A 77 5.68 10.48 -0.28
C ASP A 77 4.45 10.97 -1.02
N ARG A 78 3.28 10.57 -0.55
CA ARG A 78 2.02 10.92 -1.18
C ARG A 78 0.93 11.16 -0.16
N ILE A 79 -0.15 11.80 -0.58
CA ILE A 79 -1.32 11.98 0.26
C ILE A 79 -2.23 10.77 0.07
N MET A 80 -2.64 10.15 1.19
CA MET A 80 -3.57 9.04 1.20
C MET A 80 -4.76 9.38 2.08
N LYS A 81 -5.78 8.53 2.10
CA LYS A 81 -7.03 8.79 2.80
C LYS A 81 -7.37 7.63 3.72
N ARG A 82 -7.67 7.93 4.98
CA ARG A 82 -8.19 6.96 5.95
C ARG A 82 -9.67 6.68 5.69
N ALA A 83 -10.18 5.61 6.28
CA ALA A 83 -11.59 5.23 6.12
C ALA A 83 -12.55 6.32 6.60
N ASN A 84 -12.15 7.14 7.59
CA ASN A 84 -12.96 8.24 8.09
C ASN A 84 -12.91 9.50 7.21
N GLY A 85 -12.19 9.46 6.10
CA GLY A 85 -12.04 10.59 5.19
C GLY A 85 -10.86 11.50 5.46
N GLU A 86 -10.17 11.32 6.59
CA GLU A 86 -8.98 12.12 6.89
C GLU A 86 -7.87 11.84 5.88
N VAL A 87 -7.26 12.89 5.34
CA VAL A 87 -6.11 12.75 4.45
C VAL A 87 -4.82 12.96 5.25
N PHE A 88 -3.77 12.27 4.84
CA PHE A 88 -2.49 12.33 5.55
C PHE A 88 -1.34 12.03 4.60
N TRP A 89 -0.16 12.54 4.95
CA TRP A 89 1.05 12.23 4.21
C TRP A 89 1.55 10.84 4.59
N CYS A 90 1.86 10.05 3.59
CA CYS A 90 2.29 8.66 3.74
C CYS A 90 3.52 8.40 2.87
N HIS A 91 4.54 7.79 3.44
CA HIS A 91 5.66 7.29 2.66
C HIS A 91 5.31 5.89 2.18
N VAL A 92 5.39 5.67 0.87
CA VAL A 92 5.03 4.39 0.26
C VAL A 92 6.23 3.85 -0.49
N THR A 93 6.56 2.59 -0.22
CA THR A 93 7.57 1.83 -0.96
C THR A 93 6.90 0.62 -1.58
N GLY A 94 7.26 0.29 -2.80
CA GLY A 94 6.69 -0.87 -3.46
C GLY A 94 7.70 -1.65 -4.27
N ARG A 95 7.43 -2.94 -4.43
CA ARG A 95 8.18 -3.83 -5.31
C ARG A 95 7.21 -4.62 -6.17
N ALA A 96 7.49 -4.66 -7.46
CA ALA A 96 6.76 -5.52 -8.37
C ALA A 96 7.35 -6.92 -8.29
N LEU A 97 6.50 -7.94 -8.17
CA LEU A 97 6.96 -9.32 -8.17
C LEU A 97 7.33 -9.78 -9.58
N ASN A 98 6.76 -9.13 -10.60
CA ASN A 98 7.11 -9.35 -12.00
C ASN A 98 7.26 -8.00 -12.68
N ARG A 99 8.48 -7.61 -12.98
CA ARG A 99 8.77 -6.30 -13.59
C ARG A 99 8.12 -6.13 -14.95
N ALA A 100 7.98 -7.20 -15.70
CA ALA A 100 7.36 -7.16 -17.05
C ALA A 100 5.86 -6.86 -16.96
N ALA A 101 5.22 -7.15 -15.81
CA ALA A 101 3.81 -6.86 -15.56
C ALA A 101 3.70 -6.20 -14.17
N PRO A 102 4.07 -4.91 -14.03
CA PRO A 102 4.30 -4.30 -12.72
C PRO A 102 3.06 -4.22 -11.82
N HIS A 103 1.85 -4.23 -12.39
CA HIS A 103 0.63 -4.20 -11.59
C HIS A 103 0.04 -5.59 -11.31
N GLU A 104 0.64 -6.65 -11.87
CA GLU A 104 0.13 -8.02 -11.67
C GLU A 104 0.18 -8.44 -10.21
N ALA A 105 1.31 -8.23 -9.56
CA ALA A 105 1.46 -8.53 -8.14
C ALA A 105 2.56 -7.66 -7.55
N GLY A 106 2.35 -7.19 -6.33
CA GLY A 106 3.33 -6.35 -5.66
C GLY A 106 3.25 -6.46 -4.15
N ILE A 107 4.34 -6.04 -3.52
CA ILE A 107 4.39 -5.86 -2.06
C ILE A 107 4.64 -4.38 -1.78
N TRP A 108 3.90 -3.84 -0.79
CA TRP A 108 3.89 -2.42 -0.49
C TRP A 108 4.06 -2.18 0.99
N ALA A 109 4.87 -1.18 1.34
CA ALA A 109 5.05 -0.73 2.72
C ALA A 109 4.59 0.72 2.84
N PHE A 110 3.91 1.01 3.94
CA PHE A 110 3.31 2.32 4.20
C PHE A 110 3.77 2.82 5.57
N GLU A 111 4.21 4.08 5.61
CA GLU A 111 4.56 4.76 6.86
C GLU A 111 3.76 6.05 6.96
N ASP A 112 3.04 6.20 8.07
CA ASP A 112 2.28 7.42 8.37
C ASP A 112 3.26 8.50 8.80
N LEU A 113 3.36 9.58 8.00
CA LEU A 113 4.27 10.68 8.28
C LEU A 113 3.66 11.75 9.20
N SER A 114 2.36 11.67 9.47
CA SER A 114 1.70 12.70 10.29
C SER A 114 2.23 12.73 11.72
N ALA A 115 2.65 11.59 12.26
CA ALA A 115 3.23 11.51 13.59
C ALA A 115 4.62 12.17 13.70
N GLN A 116 5.28 12.42 12.56
CA GLN A 116 6.62 13.00 12.50
C GLN A 116 6.59 14.51 12.23
N ARG A 117 5.39 15.07 12.03
CA ARG A 117 5.22 16.49 11.74
C ARG A 117 4.46 17.14 12.87
N PRO A 118 5.06 18.14 13.55
CA PRO A 118 4.40 18.85 14.64
C PRO A 118 3.17 19.62 14.15
#